data_7a1804fd86afbee4e8df0948333c719d
#
_entry.id   7a1804fd86afbee4e8df0948333c719d
#
_cell.length_a   1.000
_cell.length_b   1.000
_cell.length_c   1.000
_cell.angle_alpha   90.00
_cell.angle_beta   90.00
_cell.angle_gamma   90.00
#
_symmetry.space_group_name_H-M   'P 1'
#
loop_
_entity.id
_entity.type
_entity.pdbx_description
1 polymer ?
#
loop_
_entity_poly.entity_id
_entity_poly.type
_entity_poly.pdbx_seq_one_letter_code
_entity_poly.pdbx_strand_id
1 'polypeptide(L)'
;TLFSGTIANNLRWGKPDATPEEMREACAIACADEYINRFPDGYETLLEQNAANLSGGQRQRLRIARAIIKQPKILILDDSTSAVDMATDEHIRRGLKNALPGATKIIIAQRIASILSCDRILVLEEGSLSDFGTHDELMARSRIYRDVYDSQMKQEVSENAQG
;
A
#
# COMPACT_ATOMS: atom_id res chain seq x y z
N THR A 1 -5.55 -6.34 10.67
CA THR A 1 -5.74 -7.81 10.78
C THR A 1 -6.85 -8.24 9.84
N LEU A 2 -6.73 -9.42 9.22
CA LEU A 2 -7.81 -10.12 8.51
C LEU A 2 -8.46 -11.10 9.48
N PHE A 3 -9.74 -11.36 9.25
CA PHE A 3 -10.55 -12.23 10.11
C PHE A 3 -10.82 -13.57 9.40
N SER A 4 -11.09 -14.61 10.17
CA SER A 4 -11.60 -15.88 9.65
C SER A 4 -12.95 -15.67 8.95
N GLY A 5 -13.24 -16.46 7.93
CA GLY A 5 -14.40 -16.30 7.07
C GLY A 5 -13.98 -16.13 5.62
N THR A 6 -14.90 -15.78 4.74
CA THR A 6 -14.57 -15.65 3.31
C THR A 6 -13.85 -14.35 2.99
N ILE A 7 -13.20 -14.27 1.82
CA ILE A 7 -12.64 -13.02 1.29
C ILE A 7 -13.75 -11.95 1.21
N ALA A 8 -14.93 -12.31 0.69
CA ALA A 8 -16.08 -11.40 0.63
C ALA A 8 -16.47 -10.87 2.01
N ASN A 9 -16.50 -11.74 3.04
CA ASN A 9 -16.80 -11.32 4.41
C ASN A 9 -15.76 -10.32 4.92
N ASN A 10 -14.48 -10.54 4.62
CA ASN A 10 -13.42 -9.61 4.99
C ASN A 10 -13.57 -8.23 4.33
N LEU A 11 -14.00 -8.18 3.08
CA LEU A 11 -14.28 -6.91 2.39
C LEU A 11 -15.50 -6.20 2.98
N ARG A 12 -16.55 -6.95 3.34
CA ARG A 12 -17.76 -6.41 4.02
C ARG A 12 -17.48 -5.81 5.39
N TRP A 13 -16.40 -6.20 6.08
CA TRP A 13 -15.93 -5.46 7.26
C TRP A 13 -15.54 -4.01 6.94
N GLY A 14 -15.15 -3.74 5.69
CA GLY A 14 -14.93 -2.39 5.21
C GLY A 14 -16.22 -1.66 4.88
N LYS A 15 -17.14 -2.32 4.17
CA LYS A 15 -18.44 -1.82 3.74
C LYS A 15 -19.45 -2.96 3.79
N PRO A 16 -20.37 -3.00 4.81
CA PRO A 16 -21.28 -4.13 5.03
C PRO A 16 -22.21 -4.45 3.86
N ASP A 17 -22.64 -3.43 3.14
CA ASP A 17 -23.51 -3.47 1.97
C ASP A 17 -22.77 -3.47 0.63
N ALA A 18 -21.46 -3.77 0.65
CA ALA A 18 -20.65 -3.80 -0.57
C ALA A 18 -21.22 -4.78 -1.61
N THR A 19 -21.43 -4.27 -2.82
CA THR A 19 -21.84 -5.10 -3.96
C THR A 19 -20.66 -5.92 -4.49
N PRO A 20 -20.92 -7.01 -5.24
CA PRO A 20 -19.84 -7.76 -5.89
C PRO A 20 -18.98 -6.89 -6.82
N GLU A 21 -19.56 -5.90 -7.47
CA GLU A 21 -18.88 -4.95 -8.36
C GLU A 21 -17.89 -4.09 -7.57
N GLU A 22 -18.33 -3.51 -6.46
CA GLU A 22 -17.48 -2.70 -5.56
C GLU A 22 -16.34 -3.51 -4.96
N MET A 23 -16.58 -4.78 -4.63
CA MET A 23 -15.53 -5.70 -4.16
C MET A 23 -14.49 -5.94 -5.24
N ARG A 24 -14.93 -6.20 -6.49
CA ARG A 24 -14.02 -6.39 -7.63
C ARG A 24 -13.18 -5.16 -7.91
N GLU A 25 -13.80 -3.98 -7.94
CA GLU A 25 -13.10 -2.72 -8.16
C GLU A 25 -12.05 -2.44 -7.08
N ALA A 26 -12.40 -2.59 -5.80
CA ALA A 26 -11.47 -2.42 -4.70
C ALA A 26 -10.31 -3.43 -4.76
N CYS A 27 -10.57 -4.67 -5.13
CA CYS A 27 -9.56 -5.71 -5.28
C CYS A 27 -8.66 -5.45 -6.51
N ALA A 28 -9.20 -4.96 -7.62
CA ALA A 28 -8.40 -4.59 -8.79
C ALA A 28 -7.43 -3.45 -8.49
N ILE A 29 -7.89 -2.40 -7.79
CA ILE A 29 -7.02 -1.30 -7.35
C ILE A 29 -5.89 -1.79 -6.44
N ALA A 30 -6.17 -2.75 -5.56
CA ALA A 30 -5.21 -3.34 -4.65
C ALA A 30 -4.40 -4.50 -5.26
N CYS A 31 -4.57 -4.83 -6.54
CA CYS A 31 -4.01 -6.00 -7.23
C CYS A 31 -4.34 -7.32 -6.52
N ALA A 32 -5.44 -7.38 -5.77
CA ALA A 32 -5.87 -8.58 -5.06
C ALA A 32 -6.66 -9.54 -5.95
N ASP A 33 -7.32 -9.05 -6.98
CA ASP A 33 -8.08 -9.82 -7.97
C ASP A 33 -7.20 -10.83 -8.71
N GLU A 34 -5.93 -10.53 -8.95
CA GLU A 34 -4.97 -11.41 -9.62
C GLU A 34 -4.88 -12.81 -8.98
N TYR A 35 -4.85 -12.87 -7.65
CA TYR A 35 -4.79 -14.15 -6.95
C TYR A 35 -6.17 -14.66 -6.54
N ILE A 36 -7.13 -13.78 -6.25
CA ILE A 36 -8.50 -14.19 -5.90
C ILE A 36 -9.13 -14.97 -7.06
N ASN A 37 -8.95 -14.51 -8.29
CA ASN A 37 -9.46 -15.17 -9.49
C ASN A 37 -8.82 -16.55 -9.78
N ARG A 38 -7.70 -16.87 -9.13
CA ARG A 38 -7.03 -18.18 -9.24
C ARG A 38 -7.53 -19.19 -8.21
N PHE A 39 -8.25 -18.75 -7.18
CA PHE A 39 -8.85 -19.65 -6.20
C PHE A 39 -10.10 -20.29 -6.77
N PRO A 40 -10.33 -21.60 -6.54
CA PRO A 40 -11.51 -22.30 -7.01
C PRO A 40 -12.82 -21.62 -6.60
N ASP A 41 -12.89 -21.12 -5.36
CA ASP A 41 -14.07 -20.49 -4.77
C ASP A 41 -14.04 -18.94 -4.89
N GLY A 42 -13.02 -18.36 -5.55
CA GLY A 42 -12.92 -16.92 -5.76
C GLY A 42 -13.09 -16.12 -4.46
N TYR A 43 -14.07 -15.22 -4.44
CA TYR A 43 -14.39 -14.38 -3.26
C TYR A 43 -14.99 -15.17 -2.08
N GLU A 44 -15.51 -16.38 -2.31
CA GLU A 44 -16.03 -17.26 -1.25
C GLU A 44 -14.93 -18.16 -0.66
N THR A 45 -13.68 -18.02 -1.11
CA THR A 45 -12.52 -18.70 -0.52
C THR A 45 -12.43 -18.40 0.96
N LEU A 46 -12.40 -19.45 1.78
CA LEU A 46 -12.28 -19.34 3.24
C LEU A 46 -10.85 -18.95 3.64
N LEU A 47 -10.73 -17.94 4.48
CA LEU A 47 -9.51 -17.53 5.13
C LEU A 47 -9.40 -18.19 6.50
N GLU A 48 -8.26 -18.81 6.75
CA GLU A 48 -7.89 -19.34 8.06
C GLU A 48 -7.66 -18.21 9.07
N GLN A 49 -7.40 -18.58 10.30
CA GLN A 49 -7.08 -17.61 11.36
C GLN A 49 -5.92 -16.70 10.91
N ASN A 50 -6.11 -15.40 10.99
CA ASN A 50 -5.16 -14.37 10.50
C ASN A 50 -4.84 -14.50 9.00
N ALA A 51 -5.67 -15.18 8.23
CA ALA A 51 -5.45 -15.49 6.81
C ALA A 51 -4.10 -16.21 6.58
N ALA A 52 -3.81 -17.23 7.38
CA ALA A 52 -2.54 -17.97 7.33
C ALA A 52 -2.33 -18.67 5.98
N ASN A 53 -3.41 -19.00 5.28
CA ASN A 53 -3.41 -19.58 3.94
C ASN A 53 -3.13 -18.58 2.81
N LEU A 54 -2.89 -17.30 3.11
CA LEU A 54 -2.42 -16.29 2.15
C LEU A 54 -0.95 -15.96 2.38
N SER A 55 -0.23 -15.59 1.31
CA SER A 55 1.11 -15.02 1.42
C SER A 55 1.07 -13.63 2.10
N GLY A 56 2.23 -13.13 2.56
CA GLY A 56 2.34 -11.79 3.15
C GLY A 56 1.80 -10.69 2.24
N GLY A 57 2.22 -10.68 0.97
CA GLY A 57 1.78 -9.72 -0.03
C GLY A 57 0.28 -9.85 -0.37
N GLN A 58 -0.26 -11.08 -0.43
CA GLN A 58 -1.69 -11.29 -0.63
C GLN A 58 -2.51 -10.73 0.53
N ARG A 59 -2.07 -10.99 1.78
CA ARG A 59 -2.70 -10.41 2.97
C ARG A 59 -2.69 -8.88 2.97
N GLN A 60 -1.57 -8.27 2.58
CA GLN A 60 -1.46 -6.81 2.50
C GLN A 60 -2.40 -6.23 1.44
N ARG A 61 -2.42 -6.79 0.24
CA ARG A 61 -3.31 -6.35 -0.85
C ARG A 61 -4.79 -6.46 -0.45
N LEU A 62 -5.20 -7.53 0.23
CA LEU A 62 -6.57 -7.67 0.71
C LEU A 62 -6.92 -6.64 1.81
N ARG A 63 -5.97 -6.31 2.69
CA ARG A 63 -6.16 -5.24 3.69
C ARG A 63 -6.34 -3.87 3.03
N ILE A 64 -5.57 -3.59 1.97
CA ILE A 64 -5.70 -2.36 1.19
C ILE A 64 -7.08 -2.33 0.52
N ALA A 65 -7.51 -3.40 -0.17
CA ALA A 65 -8.82 -3.50 -0.79
C ALA A 65 -9.95 -3.21 0.22
N ARG A 66 -9.87 -3.82 1.43
CA ARG A 66 -10.83 -3.56 2.51
C ARG A 66 -10.82 -2.12 3.02
N ALA A 67 -9.68 -1.45 3.00
CA ALA A 67 -9.57 -0.06 3.42
C ALA A 67 -10.18 0.90 2.39
N ILE A 68 -9.97 0.66 1.11
CA ILE A 68 -10.43 1.54 0.03
C ILE A 68 -11.91 1.36 -0.33
N ILE A 69 -12.49 0.18 -0.11
CA ILE A 69 -13.90 -0.08 -0.40
C ILE A 69 -14.85 0.87 0.38
N LYS A 70 -14.39 1.42 1.50
CA LYS A 70 -15.09 2.45 2.28
C LYS A 70 -15.12 3.82 1.61
N GLN A 71 -14.31 4.03 0.56
CA GLN A 71 -14.05 5.35 -0.02
C GLN A 71 -13.71 6.41 1.04
N PRO A 72 -12.66 6.20 1.84
CA PRO A 72 -12.34 7.05 2.98
C PRO A 72 -11.88 8.43 2.54
N LYS A 73 -12.18 9.47 3.33
CA LYS A 73 -11.63 10.82 3.15
C LYS A 73 -10.15 10.92 3.58
N ILE A 74 -9.73 10.06 4.50
CA ILE A 74 -8.34 9.94 4.98
C ILE A 74 -7.97 8.46 4.93
N LEU A 75 -6.91 8.14 4.20
CA LEU A 75 -6.34 6.80 4.09
C LEU A 75 -4.93 6.81 4.67
N ILE A 76 -4.68 5.97 5.67
CA ILE A 76 -3.35 5.78 6.27
C ILE A 76 -2.82 4.43 5.83
N LEU A 77 -1.65 4.43 5.19
CA LEU A 77 -0.91 3.26 4.74
C LEU A 77 0.40 3.20 5.53
N ASP A 78 0.40 2.40 6.59
CA ASP A 78 1.57 2.17 7.44
C ASP A 78 2.28 0.90 6.99
N ASP A 79 3.41 1.06 6.31
CA ASP A 79 4.25 0.01 5.72
C ASP A 79 3.43 -1.07 4.96
N SER A 80 2.31 -0.61 4.38
CA SER A 80 1.26 -1.48 3.83
C SER A 80 1.66 -2.17 2.52
N THR A 81 2.82 -1.81 1.97
CA THR A 81 3.33 -2.37 0.71
C THR A 81 4.72 -3.01 0.84
N SER A 82 5.24 -3.13 2.07
CA SER A 82 6.59 -3.69 2.33
C SER A 82 6.77 -5.15 1.87
N ALA A 83 5.70 -5.94 1.85
CA ALA A 83 5.71 -7.33 1.39
C ALA A 83 5.24 -7.52 -0.07
N VAL A 84 5.05 -6.43 -0.84
CA VAL A 84 4.78 -6.49 -2.28
C VAL A 84 6.00 -5.98 -3.06
N ASP A 85 6.13 -6.44 -4.31
CA ASP A 85 7.17 -5.95 -5.20
C ASP A 85 6.93 -4.50 -5.64
N MET A 86 7.97 -3.85 -6.16
CA MET A 86 7.94 -2.43 -6.51
C MET A 86 6.91 -2.10 -7.60
N ALA A 87 6.75 -2.98 -8.60
CA ALA A 87 5.80 -2.75 -9.69
C ALA A 87 4.35 -2.81 -9.19
N THR A 88 4.04 -3.77 -8.32
CA THR A 88 2.73 -3.89 -7.66
C THR A 88 2.46 -2.68 -6.75
N ASP A 89 3.45 -2.23 -5.98
CA ASP A 89 3.31 -1.04 -5.12
C ASP A 89 3.03 0.23 -5.93
N GLU A 90 3.74 0.44 -7.03
CA GLU A 90 3.49 1.57 -7.93
C GLU A 90 2.08 1.51 -8.55
N HIS A 91 1.65 0.30 -8.97
CA HIS A 91 0.31 0.10 -9.52
C HIS A 91 -0.78 0.45 -8.49
N ILE A 92 -0.65 -0.05 -7.26
CA ILE A 92 -1.57 0.26 -6.16
C ILE A 92 -1.63 1.76 -5.91
N ARG A 93 -0.50 2.45 -5.83
CA ARG A 93 -0.47 3.91 -5.60
C ARG A 93 -1.14 4.70 -6.71
N ARG A 94 -0.90 4.34 -7.95
CA ARG A 94 -1.56 4.95 -9.12
C ARG A 94 -3.06 4.70 -9.07
N GLY A 95 -3.49 3.48 -8.78
CA GLY A 95 -4.89 3.12 -8.58
C GLY A 95 -5.56 3.93 -7.47
N LEU A 96 -4.89 4.07 -6.31
CA LEU A 96 -5.38 4.89 -5.19
C LEU A 96 -5.51 6.38 -5.53
N LYS A 97 -4.61 6.92 -6.35
CA LYS A 97 -4.69 8.31 -6.80
C LYS A 97 -5.94 8.55 -7.64
N ASN A 98 -6.25 7.61 -8.52
CA ASN A 98 -7.39 7.71 -9.43
C ASN A 98 -8.73 7.40 -8.73
N ALA A 99 -8.78 6.38 -7.89
CA ALA A 99 -10.01 5.94 -7.21
C ALA A 99 -10.43 6.84 -6.04
N LEU A 100 -9.47 7.53 -5.42
CA LEU A 100 -9.70 8.39 -4.26
C LEU A 100 -9.11 9.80 -4.49
N PRO A 101 -9.54 10.55 -5.51
CA PRO A 101 -8.91 11.82 -5.90
C PRO A 101 -9.04 12.91 -4.83
N GLY A 102 -10.11 12.87 -4.01
CA GLY A 102 -10.35 13.85 -2.93
C GLY A 102 -9.87 13.42 -1.56
N ALA A 103 -9.25 12.22 -1.43
CA ALA A 103 -8.82 11.72 -0.13
C ALA A 103 -7.40 12.16 0.21
N THR A 104 -7.18 12.52 1.47
CA THR A 104 -5.83 12.67 2.03
C THR A 104 -5.21 11.29 2.24
N LYS A 105 -4.05 11.05 1.63
CA LYS A 105 -3.33 9.79 1.76
C LYS A 105 -2.06 10.03 2.58
N ILE A 106 -1.95 9.36 3.72
CA ILE A 106 -0.76 9.39 4.58
C ILE A 106 -0.04 8.05 4.37
N ILE A 107 1.16 8.12 3.81
CA ILE A 107 1.98 6.94 3.52
C ILE A 107 3.17 6.96 4.47
N ILE A 108 3.29 5.93 5.28
CA ILE A 108 4.45 5.66 6.12
C ILE A 108 5.22 4.55 5.42
N ALA A 109 6.43 4.84 4.97
CA ALA A 109 7.24 3.91 4.20
C ALA A 109 8.70 3.96 4.63
N GLN A 110 9.32 2.79 4.60
CA GLN A 110 10.75 2.64 4.83
C GLN A 110 11.56 2.88 3.54
N ARG A 111 10.93 2.64 2.37
CA ARG A 111 11.57 2.85 1.06
C ARG A 111 11.28 4.25 0.55
N ILE A 112 12.34 5.01 0.27
CA ILE A 112 12.19 6.37 -0.24
C ILE A 112 11.52 6.41 -1.62
N ALA A 113 11.74 5.42 -2.47
CA ALA A 113 11.08 5.25 -3.76
C ALA A 113 9.55 5.29 -3.63
N SER A 114 9.01 4.82 -2.51
CA SER A 114 7.59 4.81 -2.22
C SER A 114 6.97 6.19 -1.98
N ILE A 115 7.76 7.21 -1.66
CA ILE A 115 7.28 8.54 -1.31
C ILE A 115 7.69 9.63 -2.29
N LEU A 116 8.50 9.32 -3.29
CA LEU A 116 8.99 10.32 -4.27
C LEU A 116 7.87 11.07 -4.99
N SER A 117 6.75 10.39 -5.25
CA SER A 117 5.57 10.95 -5.93
C SER A 117 4.54 11.60 -4.99
N CYS A 118 4.85 11.71 -3.69
CA CYS A 118 3.97 12.37 -2.73
C CYS A 118 4.03 13.89 -2.88
N ASP A 119 2.89 14.55 -2.66
CA ASP A 119 2.79 16.03 -2.73
C ASP A 119 3.62 16.70 -1.65
N ARG A 120 3.75 16.04 -0.50
CA ARG A 120 4.55 16.49 0.66
C ARG A 120 5.14 15.29 1.39
N ILE A 121 6.34 15.49 1.92
CA ILE A 121 7.09 14.50 2.68
C ILE A 121 7.42 15.10 4.04
N LEU A 122 7.16 14.35 5.10
CA LEU A 122 7.56 14.66 6.47
C LEU A 122 8.81 13.84 6.80
N VAL A 123 9.85 14.48 7.29
CA VAL A 123 11.04 13.82 7.80
C VAL A 123 11.00 13.85 9.32
N LEU A 124 10.94 12.67 9.92
CA LEU A 124 10.92 12.52 11.38
C LEU A 124 12.29 12.05 11.88
N GLU A 125 12.76 12.66 12.96
CA GLU A 125 14.00 12.31 13.65
C GLU A 125 13.74 12.29 15.15
N GLU A 126 14.09 11.22 15.82
CA GLU A 126 13.90 11.05 17.27
C GLU A 126 12.49 11.42 17.77
N GLY A 127 11.45 11.07 16.97
CA GLY A 127 10.05 11.36 17.30
C GLY A 127 9.59 12.80 17.07
N SER A 128 10.44 13.66 16.50
CA SER A 128 10.14 15.06 16.20
C SER A 128 10.16 15.32 14.69
N LEU A 129 9.38 16.32 14.24
CA LEU A 129 9.43 16.78 12.85
C LEU A 129 10.75 17.52 12.61
N SER A 130 11.62 16.93 11.80
CA SER A 130 12.90 17.51 11.41
C SER A 130 12.78 18.41 10.18
N ASP A 131 12.01 17.97 9.17
CA ASP A 131 11.81 18.74 7.94
C ASP A 131 10.48 18.38 7.27
N PHE A 132 9.98 19.26 6.36
CA PHE A 132 8.71 19.08 5.65
C PHE A 132 8.73 19.78 4.30
N GLY A 133 8.54 19.06 3.21
CA GLY A 133 8.57 19.66 1.86
C GLY A 133 8.26 18.67 0.75
N THR A 134 8.47 19.11 -0.48
CA THR A 134 8.51 18.23 -1.66
C THR A 134 9.84 17.49 -1.70
N HIS A 135 9.95 16.48 -2.56
CA HIS A 135 11.22 15.78 -2.81
C HIS A 135 12.35 16.78 -3.14
N ASP A 136 12.13 17.67 -4.10
CA ASP A 136 13.16 18.61 -4.56
C ASP A 136 13.58 19.60 -3.47
N GLU A 137 12.59 20.11 -2.70
CA GLU A 137 12.87 21.00 -1.57
C GLU A 137 13.73 20.30 -0.50
N LEU A 138 13.42 19.05 -0.18
CA LEU A 138 14.15 18.26 0.81
C LEU A 138 15.55 17.87 0.31
N MET A 139 15.67 17.50 -0.95
CA MET A 139 16.98 17.27 -1.58
C MET A 139 17.88 18.51 -1.54
N ALA A 140 17.30 19.71 -1.65
CA ALA A 140 18.06 20.93 -1.59
C ALA A 140 18.56 21.31 -0.18
N ARG A 141 17.74 21.06 0.87
CA ARG A 141 18.00 21.60 2.20
C ARG A 141 18.14 20.58 3.34
N SER A 142 17.49 19.41 3.24
CA SER A 142 17.51 18.41 4.31
C SER A 142 18.68 17.45 4.14
N ARG A 143 19.66 17.52 5.05
CA ARG A 143 20.80 16.60 5.04
C ARG A 143 20.33 15.16 5.31
N ILE A 144 19.46 14.97 6.30
CA ILE A 144 18.95 13.64 6.68
C ILE A 144 18.24 12.99 5.52
N TYR A 145 17.36 13.74 4.82
CA TYR A 145 16.64 13.22 3.67
C TYR A 145 17.59 12.79 2.54
N ARG A 146 18.60 13.61 2.23
CA ARG A 146 19.63 13.26 1.22
C ARG A 146 20.42 12.02 1.60
N ASP A 147 20.88 11.93 2.85
CA ASP A 147 21.67 10.79 3.31
C ASP A 147 20.89 9.49 3.18
N VAL A 148 19.58 9.49 3.50
CA VAL A 148 18.68 8.32 3.32
C VAL A 148 18.48 8.03 1.83
N TYR A 149 18.21 9.05 1.03
CA TYR A 149 18.02 8.90 -0.43
C TYR A 149 19.24 8.27 -1.08
N ASP A 150 20.41 8.84 -0.85
CA ASP A 150 21.67 8.38 -1.44
C ASP A 150 22.03 6.95 -1.00
N SER A 151 21.76 6.62 0.27
CA SER A 151 21.98 5.28 0.80
C SER A 151 21.11 4.22 0.10
N GLN A 152 19.82 4.52 -0.07
CA GLN A 152 18.89 3.56 -0.69
C GLN A 152 19.08 3.45 -2.20
N MET A 153 19.36 4.56 -2.90
CA MET A 153 19.63 4.52 -4.34
C MET A 153 20.91 3.75 -4.68
N LYS A 154 21.95 3.86 -3.84
CA LYS A 154 23.17 3.05 -4.02
C LYS A 154 22.93 1.55 -3.85
N GLN A 155 22.07 1.16 -2.92
CA GLN A 155 21.71 -0.24 -2.72
C GLN A 155 20.95 -0.81 -3.92
N GLU A 156 19.96 -0.08 -4.44
CA GLU A 156 19.20 -0.51 -5.63
C GLU A 156 20.10 -0.70 -6.88
N VAL A 157 21.07 0.20 -7.08
CA VAL A 157 22.02 0.07 -8.20
C VAL A 157 22.92 -1.17 -8.04
N SER A 158 23.36 -1.47 -6.82
CA SER A 158 24.22 -2.63 -6.56
C SER A 158 23.47 -3.97 -6.69
N GLU A 159 22.20 -4.04 -6.31
CA GLU A 159 21.36 -5.23 -6.46
C GLU A 159 21.04 -5.52 -7.94
N ASN A 160 20.74 -4.48 -8.72
CA ASN A 160 20.46 -4.59 -10.15
C ASN A 160 21.69 -4.95 -11.00
N ALA A 161 22.92 -4.73 -10.49
CA ALA A 161 24.17 -5.08 -11.17
C ALA A 161 24.61 -6.54 -10.94
N GLN A 162 23.97 -7.26 -10.02
CA GLN A 162 24.30 -8.64 -9.65
C GLN A 162 23.26 -9.68 -10.11
N GLY A 163 22.17 -9.28 -10.74
CA GLY A 163 21.12 -10.12 -11.30
C GLY A 163 21.16 -10.16 -12.83
#